data_4b008532dfd004ce8b956c20ead57109
#
_entry.id   4b008532dfd004ce8b956c20ead57109
#
_cell.length_a   1.000
_cell.length_b   1.000
_cell.length_c   1.000
_cell.angle_alpha   90.00
_cell.angle_beta   90.00
_cell.angle_gamma   90.00
#
_symmetry.space_group_name_H-M   'P 1'
#
loop_
_entity.id
_entity.type
_entity.pdbx_description
1 polymer ?
#
loop_
_entity_poly.entity_id
_entity_poly.type
_entity_poly.pdbx_seq_one_letter_code
_entity_poly.pdbx_strand_id
1 'polypeptide(L)'
;MSSKIEIYDQKRKKSSGRFVLSYGVFFIAFIAWSVLKIAGTQAGTLQISRYVVLGLAFLCICFNIRLALTEHTIRKDPLLKEAIYNELDRLNELKSWKIAFYSLTILTLIAIYLFHILAVPLKEPIILIITYWLVGGGSFSFARYFLDR
;
A
#
# COMPACT_ATOMS: atom_id res chain seq x y z
N MET A 1 -24.68 -23.04 -4.31
CA MET A 1 -24.01 -22.32 -3.20
C MET A 1 -22.51 -22.11 -3.48
N SER A 2 -21.80 -23.12 -3.96
CA SER A 2 -20.38 -23.08 -4.37
C SER A 2 -20.08 -21.93 -5.35
N SER A 3 -20.89 -21.71 -6.40
CA SER A 3 -20.65 -20.68 -7.40
C SER A 3 -20.67 -19.23 -6.85
N LYS A 4 -21.51 -18.93 -5.88
CA LYS A 4 -21.57 -17.57 -5.26
C LYS A 4 -20.31 -17.27 -4.46
N ILE A 5 -19.81 -18.22 -3.68
CA ILE A 5 -18.57 -18.09 -2.90
C ILE A 5 -17.38 -17.84 -3.84
N GLU A 6 -17.29 -18.63 -4.89
CA GLU A 6 -16.21 -18.56 -5.87
C GLU A 6 -16.20 -17.21 -6.62
N ILE A 7 -17.37 -16.69 -7.00
CA ILE A 7 -17.50 -15.37 -7.65
C ILE A 7 -17.01 -14.24 -6.71
N TYR A 8 -17.39 -14.28 -5.44
CA TYR A 8 -16.97 -13.24 -4.50
C TYR A 8 -15.49 -13.33 -4.12
N ASP A 9 -14.92 -14.54 -4.00
CA ASP A 9 -13.49 -14.72 -3.77
C ASP A 9 -12.65 -14.23 -4.96
N GLN A 10 -13.04 -14.58 -6.20
CA GLN A 10 -12.40 -14.05 -7.41
C GLN A 10 -12.50 -12.53 -7.50
N LYS A 11 -13.65 -11.94 -7.15
CA LYS A 11 -13.85 -10.49 -7.15
C LYS A 11 -12.95 -9.81 -6.12
N ARG A 12 -12.80 -10.38 -4.93
CA ARG A 12 -11.89 -9.92 -3.89
C ARG A 12 -10.43 -9.95 -4.37
N LYS A 13 -9.97 -11.10 -4.86
CA LYS A 13 -8.61 -11.30 -5.38
C LYS A 13 -8.29 -10.33 -6.54
N LYS A 14 -9.21 -10.16 -7.48
CA LYS A 14 -9.05 -9.21 -8.60
C LYS A 14 -8.99 -7.75 -8.14
N SER A 15 -9.81 -7.36 -7.15
CA SER A 15 -9.80 -6.02 -6.58
C SER A 15 -8.52 -5.76 -5.79
N SER A 16 -8.06 -6.72 -4.99
CA SER A 16 -6.80 -6.65 -4.25
C SER A 16 -5.60 -6.53 -5.21
N GLY A 17 -5.55 -7.33 -6.28
CA GLY A 17 -4.48 -7.24 -7.27
C GLY A 17 -4.41 -5.88 -7.97
N ARG A 18 -5.55 -5.30 -8.32
CA ARG A 18 -5.59 -3.94 -8.91
C ARG A 18 -5.15 -2.86 -7.95
N PHE A 19 -5.55 -2.98 -6.69
CA PHE A 19 -5.11 -2.05 -5.64
C PHE A 19 -3.60 -2.14 -5.43
N VAL A 20 -3.04 -3.35 -5.28
CA VAL A 20 -1.60 -3.57 -5.09
C VAL A 20 -0.79 -3.03 -6.29
N LEU A 21 -1.25 -3.29 -7.51
CA LEU A 21 -0.58 -2.77 -8.72
C LEU A 21 -0.58 -1.24 -8.75
N SER A 22 -1.74 -0.60 -8.55
CA SER A 22 -1.85 0.86 -8.53
C SER A 22 -1.01 1.47 -7.42
N TYR A 23 -0.97 0.83 -6.25
CA TYR A 23 -0.17 1.26 -5.13
C TYR A 23 1.33 1.20 -5.42
N GLY A 24 1.80 0.12 -6.07
CA GLY A 24 3.19 -0.01 -6.48
C GLY A 24 3.62 1.09 -7.47
N VAL A 25 2.78 1.37 -8.47
CA VAL A 25 3.03 2.45 -9.43
C VAL A 25 3.04 3.82 -8.75
N PHE A 26 2.08 4.08 -7.87
CA PHE A 26 2.05 5.31 -7.08
C PHE A 26 3.29 5.46 -6.20
N PHE A 27 3.73 4.41 -5.54
CA PHE A 27 4.91 4.43 -4.67
C PHE A 27 6.18 4.77 -5.44
N ILE A 28 6.38 4.17 -6.62
CA ILE A 28 7.52 4.47 -7.51
C ILE A 28 7.47 5.95 -7.96
N ALA A 29 6.30 6.44 -8.39
CA ALA A 29 6.14 7.82 -8.80
C ALA A 29 6.38 8.81 -7.65
N PHE A 30 5.94 8.48 -6.42
CA PHE A 30 6.18 9.27 -5.23
C PHE A 30 7.66 9.36 -4.88
N ILE A 31 8.41 8.24 -4.94
CA ILE A 31 9.87 8.23 -4.74
C ILE A 31 10.55 9.10 -5.80
N ALA A 32 10.21 8.92 -7.07
CA ALA A 32 10.79 9.70 -8.16
C ALA A 32 10.55 11.20 -7.96
N TRP A 33 9.33 11.61 -7.62
CA TRP A 33 9.01 12.99 -7.31
C TRP A 33 9.79 13.51 -6.10
N SER A 34 9.93 12.72 -5.04
CA SER A 34 10.67 13.10 -3.83
C SER A 34 12.15 13.32 -4.15
N VAL A 35 12.76 12.45 -4.95
CA VAL A 35 14.16 12.59 -5.42
C VAL A 35 14.33 13.85 -6.26
N LEU A 36 13.44 14.13 -7.23
CA LEU A 36 13.47 15.32 -8.05
C LEU A 36 13.36 16.60 -7.21
N LYS A 37 12.50 16.59 -6.19
CA LYS A 37 12.32 17.71 -5.25
C LYS A 37 13.58 17.98 -4.44
N ILE A 38 14.23 16.93 -3.92
CA ILE A 38 15.45 17.04 -3.13
C ILE A 38 16.63 17.49 -4.01
N ALA A 39 16.69 17.01 -5.26
CA ALA A 39 17.73 17.38 -6.23
C ALA A 39 17.63 18.82 -6.75
N GLY A 40 16.59 19.58 -6.40
CA GLY A 40 16.44 20.99 -6.81
C GLY A 40 16.10 21.16 -8.29
N THR A 41 15.36 20.21 -8.87
CA THR A 41 14.95 20.22 -10.28
C THR A 41 14.09 21.45 -10.62
N GLN A 42 14.10 21.86 -11.89
CA GLN A 42 13.34 23.02 -12.39
C GLN A 42 11.84 22.97 -12.00
N ALA A 43 11.29 24.12 -11.63
CA ALA A 43 9.93 24.25 -11.11
C ALA A 43 8.84 23.63 -12.02
N GLY A 44 8.97 23.75 -13.35
CA GLY A 44 8.03 23.17 -14.31
C GLY A 44 7.96 21.63 -14.26
N THR A 45 9.10 20.97 -14.22
CA THR A 45 9.18 19.50 -14.13
C THR A 45 8.63 19.00 -12.79
N LEU A 46 8.92 19.72 -11.70
CA LEU A 46 8.37 19.43 -10.37
C LEU A 46 6.85 19.55 -10.34
N GLN A 47 6.29 20.55 -11.00
CA GLN A 47 4.85 20.75 -11.05
C GLN A 47 4.14 19.63 -11.81
N ILE A 48 4.66 19.23 -12.97
CA ILE A 48 4.11 18.12 -13.75
C ILE A 48 4.18 16.81 -12.96
N SER A 49 5.33 16.49 -12.38
CA SER A 49 5.50 15.26 -11.59
C SER A 49 4.59 15.24 -10.36
N ARG A 50 4.31 16.39 -9.72
CA ARG A 50 3.34 16.52 -8.64
C ARG A 50 1.92 16.16 -9.09
N TYR A 51 1.47 16.62 -10.26
CA TYR A 51 0.14 16.27 -10.77
C TYR A 51 0.03 14.78 -11.11
N VAL A 52 1.09 14.18 -11.65
CA VAL A 52 1.14 12.72 -11.88
C VAL A 52 0.98 11.96 -10.56
N VAL A 53 1.72 12.33 -9.53
CA VAL A 53 1.62 11.71 -8.20
C VAL A 53 0.23 11.86 -7.60
N LEU A 54 -0.38 13.05 -7.70
CA LEU A 54 -1.75 13.27 -7.22
C LEU A 54 -2.79 12.44 -7.98
N GLY A 55 -2.67 12.35 -9.30
CA GLY A 55 -3.55 11.50 -10.13
C GLY A 55 -3.44 10.01 -9.76
N LEU A 56 -2.23 9.50 -9.54
CA LEU A 56 -2.00 8.14 -9.10
C LEU A 56 -2.51 7.89 -7.67
N ALA A 57 -2.35 8.85 -6.76
CA ALA A 57 -2.92 8.79 -5.42
C ALA A 57 -4.45 8.67 -5.46
N PHE A 58 -5.10 9.46 -6.31
CA PHE A 58 -6.56 9.39 -6.51
C PHE A 58 -6.99 8.01 -7.03
N LEU A 59 -6.29 7.45 -8.02
CA LEU A 59 -6.55 6.09 -8.52
C LEU A 59 -6.40 5.04 -7.42
N CYS A 60 -5.36 5.14 -6.58
CA CYS A 60 -5.17 4.26 -5.43
C CYS A 60 -6.36 4.33 -4.46
N ILE A 61 -6.85 5.52 -4.16
CA ILE A 61 -8.01 5.73 -3.30
C ILE A 61 -9.25 5.07 -3.90
N CYS A 62 -9.51 5.25 -5.19
CA CYS A 62 -10.64 4.62 -5.89
C CYS A 62 -10.59 3.09 -5.81
N PHE A 63 -9.41 2.49 -6.03
CA PHE A 63 -9.26 1.03 -5.93
C PHE A 63 -9.37 0.52 -4.50
N ASN A 64 -8.89 1.29 -3.50
CA ASN A 64 -9.05 0.98 -2.09
C ASN A 64 -10.54 0.98 -1.68
N ILE A 65 -11.28 2.02 -2.05
CA ILE A 65 -12.73 2.09 -1.81
C ILE A 65 -13.45 0.89 -2.42
N ARG A 66 -13.12 0.54 -3.66
CA ARG A 66 -13.71 -0.62 -4.33
C ARG A 66 -13.41 -1.94 -3.61
N LEU A 67 -12.19 -2.11 -3.12
CA LEU A 67 -11.80 -3.26 -2.31
C LEU A 67 -12.59 -3.30 -1.00
N ALA A 68 -12.64 -2.17 -0.28
CA ALA A 68 -13.37 -2.04 0.98
C ALA A 68 -14.87 -2.34 0.82
N LEU A 69 -15.51 -1.85 -0.25
CA LEU A 69 -16.92 -2.16 -0.57
C LEU A 69 -17.12 -3.65 -0.84
N THR A 70 -16.19 -4.30 -1.55
CA THR A 70 -16.25 -5.75 -1.80
C THR A 70 -16.14 -6.52 -0.49
N GLU A 71 -15.19 -6.19 0.36
CA GLU A 71 -15.02 -6.82 1.69
C GLU A 71 -16.21 -6.55 2.61
N HIS A 72 -16.75 -5.34 2.61
CA HIS A 72 -17.95 -5.01 3.38
C HIS A 72 -19.14 -5.89 2.95
N THR A 73 -19.33 -6.12 1.66
CA THR A 73 -20.40 -6.99 1.14
C THR A 73 -20.22 -8.43 1.59
N ILE A 74 -18.98 -8.95 1.57
CA ILE A 74 -18.65 -10.30 2.05
C ILE A 74 -18.93 -10.43 3.56
N ARG A 75 -18.52 -9.43 4.35
CA ARG A 75 -18.69 -9.45 5.81
C ARG A 75 -20.16 -9.37 6.27
N LYS A 76 -21.05 -8.82 5.45
CA LYS A 76 -22.49 -8.76 5.74
C LYS A 76 -23.23 -10.09 5.55
N ASP A 77 -22.71 -10.99 4.72
CA ASP A 77 -23.29 -12.31 4.48
C ASP A 77 -22.55 -13.34 5.36
N PRO A 78 -23.20 -13.91 6.40
CA PRO A 78 -22.55 -14.83 7.35
C PRO A 78 -21.91 -16.03 6.64
N LEU A 79 -22.57 -16.58 5.62
CA LEU A 79 -22.10 -17.73 4.88
C LEU A 79 -20.87 -17.41 4.03
N LEU A 80 -20.85 -16.23 3.39
CA LEU A 80 -19.68 -15.75 2.63
C LEU A 80 -18.53 -15.43 3.58
N LYS A 81 -18.82 -14.84 4.74
CA LYS A 81 -17.83 -14.52 5.75
C LYS A 81 -17.13 -15.78 6.25
N GLU A 82 -17.87 -16.80 6.67
CA GLU A 82 -17.31 -18.05 7.18
C GLU A 82 -16.51 -18.81 6.11
N ALA A 83 -16.99 -18.82 4.87
CA ALA A 83 -16.33 -19.52 3.77
C ALA A 83 -15.05 -18.84 3.27
N ILE A 84 -14.99 -17.49 3.30
CA ILE A 84 -13.88 -16.70 2.75
C ILE A 84 -12.87 -16.31 3.83
N TYR A 85 -13.33 -15.94 5.04
CA TYR A 85 -12.46 -15.58 6.18
C TYR A 85 -12.28 -16.77 7.13
N ASN A 86 -11.61 -17.79 6.62
CA ASN A 86 -11.26 -18.97 7.40
C ASN A 86 -9.98 -18.73 8.23
N GLU A 87 -9.55 -19.76 8.96
CA GLU A 87 -8.34 -19.72 9.80
C GLU A 87 -7.09 -19.35 8.98
N LEU A 88 -6.98 -19.85 7.75
CA LEU A 88 -5.87 -19.54 6.84
C LEU A 88 -5.83 -18.05 6.48
N ASP A 89 -6.99 -17.45 6.21
CA ASP A 89 -7.10 -16.02 5.93
C ASP A 89 -6.60 -15.18 7.12
N ARG A 90 -6.97 -15.56 8.34
CA ARG A 90 -6.49 -14.92 9.58
C ARG A 90 -4.97 -15.08 9.77
N LEU A 91 -4.42 -16.26 9.48
CA LEU A 91 -2.98 -16.49 9.53
C LEU A 91 -2.24 -15.65 8.49
N ASN A 92 -2.76 -15.53 7.28
CA ASN A 92 -2.19 -14.70 6.22
C ASN A 92 -2.22 -13.21 6.61
N GLU A 93 -3.27 -12.75 7.27
CA GLU A 93 -3.36 -11.39 7.80
C GLU A 93 -2.27 -11.13 8.86
N LEU A 94 -2.11 -12.02 9.82
CA LEU A 94 -1.06 -11.90 10.85
C LEU A 94 0.35 -11.91 10.25
N LYS A 95 0.62 -12.77 9.25
CA LYS A 95 1.89 -12.78 8.52
C LYS A 95 2.11 -11.46 7.77
N SER A 96 1.08 -10.90 7.17
CA SER A 96 1.15 -9.61 6.47
C SER A 96 1.47 -8.46 7.41
N TRP A 97 0.88 -8.42 8.59
CA TRP A 97 1.22 -7.46 9.65
C TRP A 97 2.66 -7.60 10.12
N LYS A 98 3.14 -8.84 10.28
CA LYS A 98 4.53 -9.11 10.66
C LYS A 98 5.52 -8.58 9.61
N ILE A 99 5.25 -8.78 8.32
CA ILE A 99 6.06 -8.25 7.21
C ILE A 99 6.05 -6.72 7.20
N ALA A 100 4.88 -6.10 7.37
CA ALA A 100 4.75 -4.64 7.45
C ALA A 100 5.56 -4.07 8.63
N PHE A 101 5.50 -4.70 9.79
CA PHE A 101 6.28 -4.30 10.97
C PHE A 101 7.78 -4.36 10.71
N TYR A 102 8.28 -5.45 10.13
CA TYR A 102 9.71 -5.57 9.78
C TYR A 102 10.14 -4.51 8.76
N SER A 103 9.32 -4.26 7.74
CA SER A 103 9.60 -3.21 6.75
C SER A 103 9.72 -1.83 7.38
N LEU A 104 8.83 -1.48 8.32
CA LEU A 104 8.88 -0.23 9.06
C LEU A 104 10.09 -0.16 9.99
N THR A 105 10.45 -1.27 10.65
CA THR A 105 11.64 -1.33 11.50
C THR A 105 12.92 -1.07 10.70
N ILE A 106 13.06 -1.71 9.54
CA ILE A 106 14.20 -1.49 8.64
C ILE A 106 14.23 -0.03 8.18
N LEU A 107 13.11 0.54 7.77
CA LEU A 107 13.03 1.96 7.37
C LEU A 107 13.44 2.89 8.52
N THR A 108 13.01 2.60 9.76
CA THR A 108 13.38 3.36 10.94
C THR A 108 14.89 3.33 11.19
N LEU A 109 15.52 2.16 11.10
CA LEU A 109 16.97 2.02 11.24
C LEU A 109 17.73 2.80 10.16
N ILE A 110 17.27 2.74 8.90
CA ILE A 110 17.83 3.54 7.82
C ILE A 110 17.69 5.04 8.11
N ALA A 111 16.52 5.49 8.57
CA ALA A 111 16.29 6.89 8.90
C ALA A 111 17.19 7.37 10.04
N ILE A 112 17.34 6.57 11.11
CA ILE A 112 18.26 6.87 12.22
C ILE A 112 19.70 6.99 11.70
N TYR A 113 20.14 6.04 10.89
CA TYR A 113 21.48 6.06 10.31
C TYR A 113 21.71 7.33 9.47
N LEU A 114 20.79 7.68 8.58
CA LEU A 114 20.93 8.84 7.71
C LEU A 114 20.92 10.16 8.50
N PHE A 115 20.01 10.33 9.45
CA PHE A 115 19.82 11.60 10.14
C PHE A 115 20.76 11.80 11.33
N HIS A 116 21.10 10.75 12.08
CA HIS A 116 21.95 10.86 13.26
C HIS A 116 23.43 10.55 12.98
N ILE A 117 23.73 9.56 12.12
CA ILE A 117 25.12 9.14 11.88
C ILE A 117 25.72 9.94 10.73
N LEU A 118 24.99 10.06 9.59
CA LEU A 118 25.47 10.83 8.44
C LEU A 118 25.12 12.32 8.50
N ALA A 119 24.39 12.75 9.54
CA ALA A 119 23.96 14.13 9.73
C ALA A 119 23.25 14.75 8.50
N VAL A 120 22.51 13.94 7.74
CA VAL A 120 21.74 14.41 6.58
C VAL A 120 20.61 15.32 7.07
N PRO A 121 20.52 16.59 6.61
CA PRO A 121 19.50 17.49 7.09
C PRO A 121 18.09 17.06 6.66
N LEU A 122 17.16 17.00 7.61
CA LEU A 122 15.75 16.71 7.35
C LEU A 122 15.03 17.96 6.81
N LYS A 123 15.17 18.20 5.50
CA LYS A 123 14.56 19.37 4.83
C LYS A 123 13.04 19.27 4.69
N GLU A 124 12.49 18.06 4.65
CA GLU A 124 11.08 17.82 4.34
C GLU A 124 10.50 16.70 5.23
N PRO A 125 10.18 16.97 6.51
CA PRO A 125 9.66 15.96 7.43
C PRO A 125 8.36 15.29 6.95
N ILE A 126 7.54 16.01 6.18
CA ILE A 126 6.29 15.48 5.61
C ILE A 126 6.57 14.32 4.65
N ILE A 127 7.62 14.42 3.83
CA ILE A 127 8.01 13.33 2.91
C ILE A 127 8.35 12.07 3.70
N LEU A 128 9.05 12.21 4.82
CA LEU A 128 9.39 11.08 5.68
C LEU A 128 8.12 10.41 6.24
N ILE A 129 7.19 11.20 6.79
CA ILE A 129 5.93 10.70 7.33
C ILE A 129 5.13 9.94 6.27
N ILE A 130 4.99 10.53 5.07
CA ILE A 130 4.29 9.88 3.96
C ILE A 130 5.00 8.58 3.56
N THR A 131 6.33 8.56 3.52
CA THR A 131 7.11 7.37 3.21
C THR A 131 6.85 6.24 4.22
N TYR A 132 6.77 6.55 5.53
CA TYR A 132 6.41 5.56 6.55
C TYR A 132 5.03 4.94 6.30
N TRP A 133 4.03 5.77 6.03
CA TRP A 133 2.68 5.30 5.71
C TRP A 133 2.66 4.43 4.44
N LEU A 134 3.39 4.83 3.41
CA LEU A 134 3.48 4.09 2.16
C LEU A 134 4.21 2.75 2.35
N VAL A 135 5.32 2.71 3.06
CA VAL A 135 6.05 1.46 3.30
C VAL A 135 5.23 0.50 4.16
N GLY A 136 4.63 0.99 5.25
CA GLY A 136 3.81 0.15 6.13
C GLY A 136 2.57 -0.42 5.43
N GLY A 137 1.75 0.44 4.83
CA GLY A 137 0.53 0.04 4.11
C GLY A 137 0.84 -0.78 2.86
N GLY A 138 1.90 -0.43 2.14
CA GLY A 138 2.36 -1.15 0.96
C GLY A 138 2.82 -2.56 1.30
N SER A 139 3.73 -2.70 2.25
CA SER A 139 4.26 -4.00 2.67
C SER A 139 3.15 -4.95 3.14
N PHE A 140 2.18 -4.42 3.91
CA PHE A 140 1.01 -5.18 4.32
C PHE A 140 0.18 -5.64 3.11
N SER A 141 -0.16 -4.73 2.21
CA SER A 141 -1.01 -5.01 1.06
C SER A 141 -0.38 -5.99 0.08
N PHE A 142 0.92 -5.83 -0.20
CA PHE A 142 1.70 -6.75 -1.02
C PHE A 142 1.76 -8.14 -0.38
N ALA A 143 2.15 -8.23 0.89
CA ALA A 143 2.24 -9.49 1.60
C ALA A 143 0.90 -10.21 1.63
N ARG A 144 -0.19 -9.49 1.93
CA ARG A 144 -1.54 -10.03 1.92
C ARG A 144 -1.94 -10.59 0.56
N TYR A 145 -1.69 -9.84 -0.51
CA TYR A 145 -2.01 -10.27 -1.87
C TYR A 145 -1.28 -11.56 -2.28
N PHE A 146 0.01 -11.69 -1.93
CA PHE A 146 0.79 -12.87 -2.28
C PHE A 146 0.46 -14.09 -1.41
N LEU A 147 0.10 -13.89 -0.14
CA LEU A 147 -0.29 -14.97 0.75
C LEU A 147 -1.70 -15.52 0.46
N ASP A 148 -2.58 -14.69 -0.11
CA ASP A 148 -3.96 -15.08 -0.46
C ASP A 148 -4.07 -15.71 -1.87
N ARG A 149 -2.97 -15.87 -2.60
CA ARG A 149 -2.90 -16.58 -3.88
C ARG A 149 -2.76 -18.07 -3.69
#